data_6b943d2a5425674fe2574e7ce38491b2
#
_entry.id   6b943d2a5425674fe2574e7ce38491b2
#
_cell.length_a   1.000
_cell.length_b   1.000
_cell.length_c   1.000
_cell.angle_alpha   90.00
_cell.angle_beta   90.00
_cell.angle_gamma   90.00
#
_symmetry.space_group_name_H-M   'P 1'
#
loop_
_entity.id
_entity.type
_entity.pdbx_description
1 polymer ?
#
loop_
_entity_poly.entity_id
_entity_poly.type
_entity_poly.pdbx_seq_one_letter_code
_entity_poly.pdbx_strand_id
1 'polypeptide(L)'
;MYSYEELLNVIAQLRGEHGCPWDKAQTHESLIPCLRNECEEVVQAIEQHDEENLCEELGDVLLQVLLHARIAEEEGQFTIADVVNGLAEKM
;
A
#
# COMPACT_ATOMS: atom_id res chain seq x y z
N MET A 1 -9.07 12.46 13.12
CA MET A 1 -8.71 11.08 12.66
C MET A 1 -8.88 10.98 11.15
N TYR A 2 -7.95 10.36 10.47
CA TYR A 2 -8.03 10.17 9.02
C TYR A 2 -8.97 9.04 8.65
N SER A 3 -9.68 9.19 7.54
CA SER A 3 -10.53 8.14 7.00
C SER A 3 -9.77 7.35 5.93
N TYR A 4 -10.32 6.21 5.57
CA TYR A 4 -9.83 5.41 4.44
C TYR A 4 -9.84 6.25 3.14
N GLU A 5 -10.92 7.01 2.91
CA GLU A 5 -11.06 7.85 1.72
C GLU A 5 -9.98 8.93 1.66
N GLU A 6 -9.67 9.55 2.81
CA GLU A 6 -8.61 10.54 2.88
C GLU A 6 -7.25 9.92 2.55
N LEU A 7 -7.00 8.69 3.03
CA LEU A 7 -5.76 7.98 2.72
C LEU A 7 -5.66 7.69 1.22
N LEU A 8 -6.74 7.26 0.58
CA LEU A 8 -6.75 7.03 -0.87
C LEU A 8 -6.44 8.31 -1.64
N ASN A 9 -6.96 9.45 -1.18
CA ASN A 9 -6.68 10.75 -1.79
C ASN A 9 -5.20 11.11 -1.65
N VAL A 10 -4.58 10.84 -0.52
CA VAL A 10 -3.15 11.08 -0.31
C VAL A 10 -2.32 10.27 -1.31
N ILE A 11 -2.64 8.99 -1.47
CA ILE A 11 -1.94 8.13 -2.43
C ILE A 11 -2.08 8.66 -3.86
N ALA A 12 -3.29 9.06 -4.23
CA ALA A 12 -3.55 9.63 -5.56
C ALA A 12 -2.73 10.90 -5.80
N GLN A 13 -2.63 11.78 -4.78
CA GLN A 13 -1.86 13.01 -4.87
C GLN A 13 -0.36 12.75 -4.99
N LEU A 14 0.16 11.78 -4.24
CA LEU A 14 1.60 11.42 -4.29
C LEU A 14 2.01 10.97 -5.68
N ARG A 15 1.13 10.27 -6.39
CA ARG A 15 1.40 9.80 -7.75
C ARG A 15 0.86 10.73 -8.85
N GLY A 16 0.28 11.85 -8.46
CA GLY A 16 -0.29 12.82 -9.40
C GLY A 16 0.77 13.69 -10.05
N GLU A 17 0.34 14.56 -10.96
CA GLU A 17 1.20 15.46 -11.75
C GLU A 17 2.11 16.34 -10.88
N HIS A 18 1.57 16.80 -9.75
CA HIS A 18 2.31 17.67 -8.82
C HIS A 18 2.68 16.95 -7.53
N GLY A 19 2.73 15.63 -7.56
CA GLY A 19 3.03 14.83 -6.39
C GLY A 19 4.53 14.62 -6.18
N CYS A 20 4.85 13.60 -5.38
CA CYS A 20 6.24 13.24 -5.09
C CYS A 20 6.90 12.57 -6.30
N PRO A 21 7.99 13.13 -6.86
CA PRO A 21 8.66 12.54 -8.02
C PRO A 21 9.11 11.10 -7.77
N TRP A 22 9.54 10.77 -6.55
CA TRP A 22 9.96 9.41 -6.21
C TRP A 22 8.77 8.44 -6.28
N ASP A 23 7.65 8.79 -5.65
CA ASP A 23 6.45 7.96 -5.67
C ASP A 23 5.89 7.80 -7.08
N LYS A 24 5.89 8.88 -7.84
CA LYS A 24 5.38 8.90 -9.21
C LYS A 24 6.20 8.01 -10.13
N ALA A 25 7.49 7.87 -9.88
CA ALA A 25 8.40 7.07 -10.70
C ALA A 25 8.32 5.57 -10.41
N GLN A 26 7.67 5.16 -9.31
CA GLN A 26 7.63 3.75 -8.93
C GLN A 26 6.74 2.92 -9.85
N THR A 27 7.15 1.68 -10.06
CA THR A 27 6.41 0.66 -10.81
C THR A 27 6.19 -0.54 -9.90
N HIS A 28 5.38 -1.50 -10.36
CA HIS A 28 5.20 -2.76 -9.62
C HIS A 28 6.57 -3.39 -9.34
N GLU A 29 7.41 -3.46 -10.37
CA GLU A 29 8.72 -4.10 -10.28
C GLU A 29 9.68 -3.35 -9.35
N SER A 30 9.69 -2.03 -9.40
CA SER A 30 10.59 -1.23 -8.55
C SER A 30 10.23 -1.32 -7.07
N LEU A 31 8.97 -1.64 -6.77
CA LEU A 31 8.49 -1.76 -5.40
C LEU A 31 8.65 -3.17 -4.81
N ILE A 32 9.08 -4.16 -5.60
CA ILE A 32 9.24 -5.53 -5.09
C ILE A 32 10.15 -5.60 -3.85
N PRO A 33 11.35 -4.99 -3.84
CA PRO A 33 12.19 -5.03 -2.64
C PRO A 33 11.52 -4.40 -1.43
N CYS A 34 10.80 -3.31 -1.63
CA CYS A 34 10.08 -2.62 -0.55
C CYS A 34 8.99 -3.52 0.03
N LEU A 35 8.20 -4.16 -0.83
CA LEU A 35 7.14 -5.06 -0.39
C LEU A 35 7.69 -6.22 0.44
N ARG A 36 8.77 -6.83 -0.03
CA ARG A 36 9.43 -7.93 0.69
C ARG A 36 9.92 -7.47 2.07
N ASN A 37 10.56 -6.30 2.11
CA ASN A 37 11.10 -5.74 3.34
C ASN A 37 10.00 -5.42 4.35
N GLU A 38 8.90 -4.81 3.89
CA GLU A 38 7.79 -4.45 4.78
C GLU A 38 7.11 -5.70 5.35
N CYS A 39 6.96 -6.75 4.54
CA CYS A 39 6.41 -8.01 5.03
C CYS A 39 7.31 -8.64 6.09
N GLU A 40 8.63 -8.60 5.90
CA GLU A 40 9.59 -9.12 6.87
C GLU A 40 9.55 -8.34 8.19
N GLU A 41 9.38 -7.02 8.11
CA GLU A 41 9.26 -6.19 9.31
C GLU A 41 8.01 -6.52 10.11
N VAL A 42 6.90 -6.85 9.44
CA VAL A 42 5.69 -7.33 10.12
C VAL A 42 5.99 -8.65 10.85
N VAL A 43 6.65 -9.60 10.18
CA VAL A 43 7.02 -10.88 10.78
C VAL A 43 7.89 -10.67 12.03
N GLN A 44 8.89 -9.80 11.93
CA GLN A 44 9.77 -9.51 13.07
C GLN A 44 9.00 -8.89 14.25
N ALA A 45 8.09 -7.96 13.97
CA ALA A 45 7.26 -7.35 15.01
C ALA A 45 6.41 -8.40 15.74
N ILE A 46 5.85 -9.36 15.00
CA ILE A 46 5.08 -10.45 15.57
C ILE A 46 5.97 -11.33 16.45
N GLU A 47 7.14 -11.72 15.95
CA GLU A 47 8.08 -12.58 16.67
C GLU A 47 8.60 -11.93 17.95
N GLN A 48 8.76 -10.61 17.95
CA GLN A 48 9.23 -9.85 19.09
C GLN A 48 8.12 -9.44 20.04
N HIS A 49 6.87 -9.75 19.75
CA HIS A 49 5.70 -9.37 20.53
C HIS A 49 5.60 -7.85 20.74
N ASP A 50 6.00 -7.08 19.73
CA ASP A 50 6.01 -5.63 19.77
C ASP A 50 4.75 -5.09 19.09
N GLU A 51 3.71 -4.86 19.88
CA GLU A 51 2.39 -4.45 19.36
C GLU A 51 2.40 -3.06 18.71
N GLU A 52 3.15 -2.11 19.27
CA GLU A 52 3.23 -0.77 18.69
C GLU A 52 3.91 -0.79 17.32
N ASN A 53 5.01 -1.53 17.24
CA ASN A 53 5.72 -1.67 15.97
C ASN A 53 4.91 -2.46 14.96
N LEU A 54 4.16 -3.48 15.41
CA LEU A 54 3.28 -4.23 14.52
C LEU A 54 2.23 -3.32 13.88
N CYS A 55 1.63 -2.43 14.65
CA CYS A 55 0.66 -1.46 14.13
C CYS A 55 1.28 -0.59 13.03
N GLU A 56 2.49 -0.09 13.27
CA GLU A 56 3.23 0.73 12.31
C GLU A 56 3.56 -0.06 11.05
N GLU A 57 4.09 -1.28 11.21
CA GLU A 57 4.50 -2.11 10.07
C GLU A 57 3.32 -2.58 9.23
N LEU A 58 2.18 -2.83 9.85
CA LEU A 58 0.95 -3.13 9.10
C LEU A 58 0.52 -1.95 8.24
N GLY A 59 0.72 -0.72 8.75
CA GLY A 59 0.49 0.48 7.95
C GLY A 59 1.39 0.54 6.74
N ASP A 60 2.66 0.17 6.89
CA ASP A 60 3.62 0.18 5.79
C ASP A 60 3.30 -0.88 4.74
N VAL A 61 2.80 -2.05 5.15
CA VAL A 61 2.31 -3.07 4.20
C VAL A 61 1.07 -2.57 3.48
N LEU A 62 0.15 -1.93 4.20
CA LEU A 62 -1.04 -1.33 3.59
C LEU A 62 -0.65 -0.29 2.54
N LEU A 63 0.36 0.52 2.82
CA LEU A 63 0.88 1.49 1.85
C LEU A 63 1.29 0.78 0.55
N GLN A 64 1.99 -0.35 0.64
CA GLN A 64 2.39 -1.12 -0.54
C GLN A 64 1.17 -1.59 -1.34
N VAL A 65 0.15 -2.09 -0.66
CA VAL A 65 -1.09 -2.52 -1.31
C VAL A 65 -1.74 -1.36 -2.06
N LEU A 66 -1.84 -0.21 -1.41
CA LEU A 66 -2.48 0.97 -2.01
C LEU A 66 -1.67 1.53 -3.18
N LEU A 67 -0.35 1.53 -3.08
CA LEU A 67 0.52 1.97 -4.18
C LEU A 67 0.36 1.05 -5.41
N HIS A 68 0.40 -0.26 -5.22
CA HIS A 68 0.23 -1.20 -6.32
C HIS A 68 -1.16 -1.10 -6.95
N ALA A 69 -2.19 -0.94 -6.13
CA ALA A 69 -3.56 -0.77 -6.64
C ALA A 69 -3.67 0.53 -7.45
N ARG A 70 -3.02 1.61 -7.00
CA ARG A 70 -3.04 2.88 -7.74
C ARG A 70 -2.31 2.79 -9.07
N ILE A 71 -1.16 2.10 -9.09
CA ILE A 71 -0.42 1.85 -10.33
C ILE A 71 -1.30 1.06 -11.31
N ALA A 72 -1.97 0.01 -10.84
CA ALA A 72 -2.86 -0.81 -11.67
C ALA A 72 -4.03 0.02 -12.22
N GLU A 73 -4.60 0.91 -11.41
CA GLU A 73 -5.67 1.80 -11.85
C GLU A 73 -5.20 2.76 -12.94
N GLU A 74 -4.00 3.30 -12.81
CA GLU A 74 -3.40 4.19 -13.84
C GLU A 74 -3.23 3.46 -15.17
N GLU A 75 -2.99 2.16 -15.13
CA GLU A 75 -2.82 1.32 -16.31
C GLU A 75 -4.14 0.73 -16.83
N GLY A 76 -5.26 1.09 -16.19
CA GLY A 76 -6.58 0.62 -16.60
C GLY A 76 -6.86 -0.84 -16.31
N GLN A 77 -6.15 -1.45 -15.34
CA GLN A 77 -6.26 -2.88 -15.05
C GLN A 77 -7.30 -3.20 -13.97
N PHE A 78 -7.21 -2.56 -12.81
CA PHE A 78 -8.16 -2.72 -11.70
C PHE A 78 -7.98 -1.58 -10.69
N THR A 79 -8.88 -1.51 -9.71
CA THR A 79 -8.86 -0.48 -8.65
C THR A 79 -8.72 -1.13 -7.28
N ILE A 80 -8.47 -0.31 -6.27
CA ILE A 80 -8.47 -0.80 -4.88
C ILE A 80 -9.85 -1.37 -4.50
N ALA A 81 -10.94 -0.81 -5.04
CA ALA A 81 -12.27 -1.34 -4.80
C ALA A 81 -12.39 -2.78 -5.32
N ASP A 82 -11.78 -3.08 -6.46
CA ASP A 82 -11.75 -4.44 -7.01
C ASP A 82 -10.97 -5.39 -6.09
N VAL A 83 -9.86 -4.92 -5.53
CA VAL A 83 -9.05 -5.71 -4.59
C VAL A 83 -9.88 -6.05 -3.35
N VAL A 84 -10.54 -5.05 -2.77
CA VAL A 84 -11.38 -5.22 -1.58
C VAL A 84 -12.53 -6.17 -1.86
N ASN A 85 -13.23 -5.96 -2.97
CA ASN A 85 -14.38 -6.78 -3.34
C ASN A 85 -13.98 -8.23 -3.60
N GLY A 86 -12.89 -8.44 -4.33
CA GLY A 86 -12.39 -9.78 -4.60
C GLY A 86 -12.01 -10.55 -3.35
N LEU A 87 -11.39 -9.87 -2.38
CA LEU A 87 -11.06 -10.47 -1.09
C LEU A 87 -12.34 -10.85 -0.33
N ALA A 88 -13.28 -9.92 -0.24
CA ALA A 88 -14.54 -10.14 0.48
C ALA A 88 -15.33 -11.32 -0.10
N GLU A 89 -15.39 -11.44 -1.42
CA GLU A 89 -16.14 -12.49 -2.08
C GLU A 89 -15.60 -13.89 -1.80
N LYS A 90 -14.30 -14.04 -1.64
CA LYS A 90 -13.72 -15.36 -1.39
C LYS A 90 -13.63 -15.74 0.09
N MET A 91 -13.94 -14.82 0.99
CA MET A 91 -13.98 -15.09 2.42
C MET A 91 -15.32 -15.69 2.82
#